data_c6802c1fd7d55dea04e2c78a557b5cc2
#
_entry.id   c6802c1fd7d55dea04e2c78a557b5cc2
#
_cell.length_a   1.000
_cell.length_b   1.000
_cell.length_c   1.000
_cell.angle_alpha   90.00
_cell.angle_beta   90.00
_cell.angle_gamma   90.00
#
_symmetry.space_group_name_H-M   'P 1'
#
loop_
_entity.id
_entity.type
_entity.pdbx_description
1 polymer ?
#
loop_
_entity_poly.entity_id
_entity_poly.type
_entity_poly.pdbx_seq_one_letter_code
_entity_poly.pdbx_strand_id
1 'polypeptide(L)'
;MPAVQFSLPSFKMSDRSLFAVLLRSPWWISFAVAAAVGFACYSLFPARYAAVGAVSGLPFAVIGMIAAWRQWQAPSPAKIEAALQALAAMPGRDFVAALESAYKADGYVVTAFAGKGADWVLNKNGRSALVSHQRWKAANHGVEPLRELAAALASAAGSDAGQGLYIALNAPSDAARQFAAKNSIRIVTGTELAQLMGPTITAGSNGKRAV
;
A
#
# COMPACT_ATOMS: atom_id res chain seq x y z
N MET A 1 -21.68 23.58 -20.46
CA MET A 1 -21.39 22.19 -20.86
C MET A 1 -21.09 21.39 -19.58
N PRO A 2 -21.93 20.44 -19.17
CA PRO A 2 -21.70 19.70 -17.93
C PRO A 2 -20.58 18.66 -18.14
N ALA A 3 -19.55 18.72 -17.31
CA ALA A 3 -18.48 17.72 -17.26
C ALA A 3 -19.05 16.39 -16.75
N VAL A 4 -19.00 15.37 -17.59
CA VAL A 4 -19.35 14.00 -17.23
C VAL A 4 -18.30 13.49 -16.26
N GLN A 5 -18.64 13.44 -14.98
CA GLN A 5 -17.83 12.77 -13.96
C GLN A 5 -17.96 11.26 -14.17
N PHE A 6 -16.94 10.65 -14.76
CA PHE A 6 -16.78 9.19 -14.78
C PHE A 6 -16.40 8.75 -13.35
N SER A 7 -17.42 8.45 -12.55
CA SER A 7 -17.26 7.76 -11.28
C SER A 7 -16.98 6.29 -11.61
N LEU A 8 -15.71 5.88 -11.54
CA LEU A 8 -15.34 4.46 -11.59
C LEU A 8 -15.98 3.77 -10.37
N PRO A 9 -16.82 2.75 -10.57
CA PRO A 9 -17.37 2.00 -9.47
C PRO A 9 -16.21 1.39 -8.66
N SER A 10 -16.13 1.69 -7.37
CA SER A 10 -15.25 0.99 -6.45
C SER A 10 -15.76 -0.46 -6.33
N PHE A 11 -15.20 -1.35 -7.13
CA PHE A 11 -15.44 -2.79 -6.97
C PHE A 11 -14.90 -3.20 -5.60
N LYS A 12 -15.75 -3.20 -4.58
CA LYS A 12 -15.52 -3.96 -3.34
C LYS A 12 -15.58 -5.45 -3.71
N MET A 13 -14.46 -5.94 -4.23
CA MET A 13 -14.32 -7.38 -4.45
C MET A 13 -14.30 -8.05 -3.08
N SER A 14 -15.24 -8.98 -2.86
CA SER A 14 -15.23 -9.85 -1.70
C SER A 14 -13.86 -10.56 -1.64
N ASP A 15 -13.23 -10.56 -0.46
CA ASP A 15 -11.93 -11.23 -0.22
C ASP A 15 -11.97 -12.75 -0.51
N ARG A 16 -13.16 -13.30 -0.73
CA ARG A 16 -13.44 -14.69 -1.11
C ARG A 16 -13.71 -14.89 -2.60
N SER A 17 -13.62 -13.86 -3.43
CA SER A 17 -13.80 -14.04 -4.87
C SER A 17 -12.61 -14.82 -5.45
N LEU A 18 -12.87 -15.75 -6.37
CA LEU A 18 -11.84 -16.50 -7.09
C LEU A 18 -10.77 -15.57 -7.68
N PHE A 19 -11.16 -14.37 -8.14
CA PHE A 19 -10.26 -13.36 -8.66
C PHE A 19 -9.30 -12.81 -7.60
N ALA A 20 -9.76 -12.57 -6.36
CA ALA A 20 -8.91 -12.10 -5.28
C ALA A 20 -7.89 -13.17 -4.85
N VAL A 21 -8.32 -14.43 -4.84
CA VAL A 21 -7.44 -15.58 -4.57
C VAL A 21 -6.39 -15.74 -5.67
N LEU A 22 -6.78 -15.66 -6.95
CA LEU A 22 -5.87 -15.75 -8.10
C LEU A 22 -4.84 -14.60 -8.13
N LEU A 23 -5.24 -13.38 -7.78
CA LEU A 23 -4.32 -12.24 -7.68
C LEU A 23 -3.29 -12.36 -6.55
N ARG A 24 -3.60 -13.12 -5.49
CA ARG A 24 -2.68 -13.43 -4.38
C ARG A 24 -1.84 -14.67 -4.61
N SER A 25 -2.25 -15.52 -5.55
CA SER A 25 -1.54 -16.76 -5.89
C SER A 25 -0.32 -16.48 -6.79
N PRO A 26 0.70 -17.35 -6.80
CA PRO A 26 1.80 -17.27 -7.76
C PRO A 26 1.29 -17.19 -9.20
N TRP A 27 1.93 -16.38 -10.02
CA TRP A 27 1.53 -16.09 -11.40
C TRP A 27 1.23 -17.32 -12.25
N TRP A 28 1.98 -18.42 -12.05
CA TRP A 28 1.81 -19.68 -12.79
C TRP A 28 0.46 -20.36 -12.55
N ILE A 29 -0.17 -20.16 -11.37
CA ILE A 29 -1.49 -20.73 -11.05
C ILE A 29 -2.56 -20.13 -11.96
N SER A 30 -2.50 -18.83 -12.23
CA SER A 30 -3.45 -18.16 -13.14
C SER A 30 -3.33 -18.71 -14.57
N PHE A 31 -2.12 -19.01 -15.03
CA PHE A 31 -1.89 -19.65 -16.32
C PHE A 31 -2.34 -21.12 -16.34
N ALA A 32 -2.13 -21.85 -15.25
CA ALA A 32 -2.61 -23.23 -15.12
C ALA A 32 -4.16 -23.29 -15.19
N VAL A 33 -4.84 -22.36 -14.50
CA VAL A 33 -6.31 -22.26 -14.58
C VAL A 33 -6.77 -21.86 -15.98
N ALA A 34 -6.11 -20.90 -16.63
CA ALA A 34 -6.42 -20.52 -18.01
C ALA A 34 -6.26 -21.69 -18.98
N ALA A 35 -5.19 -22.45 -18.85
CA ALA A 35 -4.94 -23.65 -19.65
C ALA A 35 -5.97 -24.76 -19.38
N ALA A 36 -6.33 -25.00 -18.12
CA ALA A 36 -7.34 -25.99 -17.75
C ALA A 36 -8.73 -25.64 -18.30
N VAL A 37 -9.14 -24.37 -18.21
CA VAL A 37 -10.40 -23.88 -18.77
C VAL A 37 -10.39 -23.99 -20.32
N GLY A 38 -9.30 -23.56 -20.96
CA GLY A 38 -9.16 -23.65 -22.41
C GLY A 38 -9.21 -25.10 -22.89
N PHE A 39 -8.53 -26.02 -22.22
CA PHE A 39 -8.53 -27.46 -22.55
C PHE A 39 -9.92 -28.09 -22.34
N ALA A 40 -10.59 -27.76 -21.24
CA ALA A 40 -11.93 -28.24 -20.97
C ALA A 40 -12.93 -27.75 -22.04
N CYS A 41 -12.85 -26.48 -22.43
CA CYS A 41 -13.68 -25.93 -23.51
C CYS A 41 -13.37 -26.59 -24.86
N TYR A 42 -12.09 -26.82 -25.16
CA TYR A 42 -11.68 -27.48 -26.38
C TYR A 42 -12.21 -28.94 -26.48
N SER A 43 -12.19 -29.66 -25.34
CA SER A 43 -12.62 -31.07 -25.28
C SER A 43 -14.14 -31.27 -25.28
N LEU A 44 -14.88 -30.32 -24.72
CA LEU A 44 -16.33 -30.42 -24.52
C LEU A 44 -17.15 -29.80 -25.65
N PHE A 45 -16.59 -28.87 -26.43
CA PHE A 45 -17.33 -28.20 -27.51
C PHE A 45 -16.94 -28.72 -28.90
N PRO A 46 -17.91 -28.83 -29.85
CA PRO A 46 -17.62 -29.13 -31.24
C PRO A 46 -16.64 -28.14 -31.87
N ALA A 47 -15.85 -28.58 -32.84
CA ALA A 47 -14.79 -27.80 -33.49
C ALA A 47 -15.23 -26.41 -33.98
N ARG A 48 -16.49 -26.22 -34.34
CA ARG A 48 -17.08 -24.92 -34.74
C ARG A 48 -17.13 -23.88 -33.62
N TYR A 49 -17.03 -24.28 -32.36
CA TYR A 49 -17.05 -23.41 -31.21
C TYR A 49 -15.67 -23.32 -30.51
N ALA A 50 -14.64 -23.96 -31.05
CA ALA A 50 -13.28 -23.94 -30.48
C ALA A 50 -12.72 -22.52 -30.32
N ALA A 51 -13.05 -21.62 -31.26
CA ALA A 51 -12.66 -20.20 -31.17
C ALA A 51 -13.30 -19.47 -29.95
N VAL A 52 -14.56 -19.78 -29.64
CA VAL A 52 -15.25 -19.18 -28.47
C VAL A 52 -14.65 -19.72 -27.17
N GLY A 53 -14.28 -20.99 -27.12
CA GLY A 53 -13.58 -21.59 -25.99
C GLY A 53 -12.19 -20.96 -25.75
N ALA A 54 -11.45 -20.69 -26.82
CA ALA A 54 -10.14 -20.02 -26.71
C ALA A 54 -10.26 -18.57 -26.15
N VAL A 55 -11.29 -17.83 -26.58
CA VAL A 55 -11.54 -16.44 -26.10
C VAL A 55 -11.95 -16.43 -24.64
N SER A 56 -12.62 -17.44 -24.10
CA SER A 56 -13.04 -17.50 -22.70
C SER A 56 -11.85 -17.61 -21.71
N GLY A 57 -10.68 -18.07 -22.15
CA GLY A 57 -9.44 -18.09 -21.37
C GLY A 57 -8.70 -16.74 -21.31
N LEU A 58 -9.00 -15.80 -22.20
CA LEU A 58 -8.34 -14.48 -22.30
C LEU A 58 -8.36 -13.67 -21.00
N PRO A 59 -9.49 -13.54 -20.27
CA PRO A 59 -9.52 -12.78 -19.02
C PRO A 59 -8.53 -13.34 -17.98
N PHE A 60 -8.38 -14.66 -17.89
CA PHE A 60 -7.46 -15.31 -16.96
C PHE A 60 -5.99 -15.09 -17.37
N ALA A 61 -5.70 -15.09 -18.68
CA ALA A 61 -4.37 -14.78 -19.19
C ALA A 61 -3.98 -13.32 -18.89
N VAL A 62 -4.89 -12.36 -19.05
CA VAL A 62 -4.66 -10.94 -18.70
C VAL A 62 -4.42 -10.78 -17.21
N ILE A 63 -5.21 -11.44 -16.35
CA ILE A 63 -5.02 -11.43 -14.90
C ILE A 63 -3.66 -12.03 -14.54
N GLY A 64 -3.28 -13.15 -15.16
CA GLY A 64 -1.97 -13.78 -14.97
C GLY A 64 -0.81 -12.86 -15.37
N MET A 65 -0.93 -12.14 -16.46
CA MET A 65 0.08 -11.17 -16.93
C MET A 65 0.22 -9.98 -15.96
N ILE A 66 -0.90 -9.45 -15.47
CA ILE A 66 -0.90 -8.37 -14.47
C ILE A 66 -0.28 -8.87 -13.15
N ALA A 67 -0.62 -10.09 -12.71
CA ALA A 67 -0.07 -10.69 -11.50
C ALA A 67 1.44 -10.93 -11.63
N ALA A 68 1.91 -11.44 -12.77
CA ALA A 68 3.33 -11.63 -13.06
C ALA A 68 4.09 -10.31 -13.05
N TRP A 69 3.56 -9.28 -13.71
CA TRP A 69 4.17 -7.94 -13.70
C TRP A 69 4.30 -7.38 -12.29
N ARG A 70 3.21 -7.46 -11.49
CA ARG A 70 3.24 -6.99 -10.09
C ARG A 70 4.24 -7.77 -9.23
N GLN A 71 4.37 -9.08 -9.44
CA GLN A 71 5.34 -9.90 -8.70
C GLN A 71 6.79 -9.59 -9.11
N TRP A 72 7.04 -9.29 -10.38
CA TRP A 72 8.37 -8.87 -10.83
C TRP A 72 8.79 -7.50 -10.30
N GLN A 73 7.84 -6.60 -10.12
CA GLN A 73 8.10 -5.27 -9.54
C GLN A 73 8.13 -5.28 -8.01
N ALA A 74 7.63 -6.33 -7.36
CA ALA A 74 7.66 -6.44 -5.91
C ALA A 74 9.12 -6.55 -5.42
N PRO A 75 9.53 -5.73 -4.42
CA PRO A 75 10.87 -5.85 -3.85
C PRO A 75 11.04 -7.25 -3.25
N SER A 76 12.23 -7.85 -3.48
CA SER A 76 12.52 -9.17 -2.93
C SER A 76 12.50 -9.14 -1.40
N PRO A 77 12.12 -10.24 -0.73
CA PRO A 77 12.12 -10.32 0.73
C PRO A 77 13.44 -9.87 1.36
N ALA A 78 14.57 -10.23 0.74
CA ALA A 78 15.90 -9.82 1.21
C ALA A 78 16.10 -8.28 1.13
N LYS A 79 15.56 -7.61 0.11
CA LYS A 79 15.61 -6.14 0.02
C LYS A 79 14.74 -5.48 1.09
N ILE A 80 13.58 -6.05 1.38
CA ILE A 80 12.68 -5.56 2.45
C ILE A 80 13.39 -5.70 3.80
N GLU A 81 14.00 -6.84 4.07
CA GLU A 81 14.71 -7.09 5.33
C GLU A 81 15.92 -6.16 5.50
N ALA A 82 16.72 -5.98 4.46
CA ALA A 82 17.82 -5.02 4.46
C ALA A 82 17.33 -3.57 4.69
N ALA A 83 16.20 -3.19 4.08
CA ALA A 83 15.60 -1.88 4.30
C ALA A 83 15.07 -1.73 5.73
N LEU A 84 14.46 -2.76 6.31
CA LEU A 84 14.03 -2.76 7.72
C LEU A 84 15.19 -2.59 8.69
N GLN A 85 16.31 -3.29 8.45
CA GLN A 85 17.54 -3.15 9.24
C GLN A 85 18.11 -1.73 9.12
N ALA A 86 18.15 -1.17 7.91
CA ALA A 86 18.59 0.18 7.66
C ALA A 86 17.70 1.21 8.38
N LEU A 87 16.37 1.04 8.32
CA LEU A 87 15.41 1.85 9.05
C LEU A 87 15.63 1.73 10.57
N ALA A 88 15.79 0.53 11.10
CA ALA A 88 16.03 0.30 12.53
C ALA A 88 17.32 0.97 13.02
N ALA A 89 18.36 1.03 12.21
CA ALA A 89 19.62 1.69 12.54
C ALA A 89 19.59 3.23 12.33
N MET A 90 18.61 3.76 11.56
CA MET A 90 18.59 5.14 11.12
C MET A 90 18.34 6.13 12.29
N PRO A 91 19.08 7.24 12.39
CA PRO A 91 18.79 8.32 13.34
C PRO A 91 17.43 8.96 13.04
N GLY A 92 16.75 9.48 14.09
CA GLY A 92 15.41 10.05 13.92
C GLY A 92 15.34 11.20 12.92
N ARG A 93 16.37 12.07 12.88
CA ARG A 93 16.43 13.19 11.91
C ARG A 93 16.50 12.70 10.47
N ASP A 94 17.35 11.69 10.22
CA ASP A 94 17.53 11.12 8.89
C ASP A 94 16.27 10.39 8.43
N PHE A 95 15.59 9.72 9.37
CA PHE A 95 14.30 9.07 9.12
C PHE A 95 13.23 10.07 8.69
N VAL A 96 13.08 11.18 9.45
CA VAL A 96 12.11 12.23 9.14
C VAL A 96 12.37 12.83 7.76
N ALA A 97 13.63 13.15 7.46
CA ALA A 97 14.02 13.71 6.15
C ALA A 97 13.78 12.73 5.00
N ALA A 98 14.11 11.44 5.20
CA ALA A 98 13.90 10.40 4.20
C ALA A 98 12.40 10.11 3.99
N LEU A 99 11.60 10.10 5.06
CA LEU A 99 10.15 9.92 4.99
C LEU A 99 9.47 11.10 4.26
N GLU A 100 9.88 12.31 4.55
CA GLU A 100 9.41 13.52 3.88
C GLU A 100 9.74 13.47 2.38
N SER A 101 10.98 13.11 2.04
CA SER A 101 11.43 12.97 0.65
C SER A 101 10.64 11.87 -0.09
N ALA A 102 10.35 10.75 0.57
CA ALA A 102 9.57 9.66 0.00
C ALA A 102 8.13 10.10 -0.33
N TYR A 103 7.46 10.80 0.59
CA TYR A 103 6.12 11.33 0.33
C TYR A 103 6.11 12.40 -0.77
N LYS A 104 7.12 13.28 -0.81
CA LYS A 104 7.27 14.28 -1.89
C LYS A 104 7.49 13.62 -3.25
N ALA A 105 8.32 12.58 -3.31
CA ALA A 105 8.55 11.80 -4.53
C ALA A 105 7.26 11.09 -5.00
N ASP A 106 6.40 10.69 -4.06
CA ASP A 106 5.09 10.11 -4.36
C ASP A 106 4.02 11.17 -4.71
N GLY A 107 4.41 12.45 -4.78
CA GLY A 107 3.57 13.57 -5.20
C GLY A 107 2.69 14.17 -4.11
N TYR A 108 3.02 13.94 -2.83
CA TYR A 108 2.36 14.62 -1.72
C TYR A 108 3.02 15.96 -1.41
N VAL A 109 2.21 16.95 -1.06
CA VAL A 109 2.67 18.18 -0.40
C VAL A 109 2.69 17.90 1.10
N VAL A 110 3.87 18.06 1.72
CA VAL A 110 4.07 17.81 3.15
C VAL A 110 4.14 19.15 3.86
N THR A 111 3.26 19.39 4.84
CA THR A 111 3.25 20.59 5.68
C THR A 111 3.25 20.19 7.15
N ALA A 112 3.90 20.98 7.99
CA ALA A 112 3.88 20.74 9.43
C ALA A 112 2.47 20.96 9.99
N PHE A 113 2.03 20.08 10.89
CA PHE A 113 0.78 20.27 11.61
C PHE A 113 1.01 21.06 12.89
N ALA A 114 0.26 22.14 13.06
CA ALA A 114 0.43 23.04 14.21
C ALA A 114 -0.25 22.58 15.52
N GLY A 115 -0.96 21.42 15.48
CA GLY A 115 -1.70 20.86 16.62
C GLY A 115 -0.93 19.79 17.37
N LYS A 116 -1.61 19.17 18.36
CA LYS A 116 -1.12 17.99 19.07
C LYS A 116 -1.64 16.71 18.41
N GLY A 117 -0.90 15.61 18.52
CA GLY A 117 -1.33 14.27 18.07
C GLY A 117 -1.00 13.92 16.63
N ALA A 118 -0.57 14.89 15.83
CA ALA A 118 -0.01 14.67 14.49
C ALA A 118 1.21 15.55 14.29
N ASP A 119 2.07 15.18 13.34
CA ASP A 119 3.31 15.89 13.02
C ASP A 119 3.18 16.63 11.69
N TRP A 120 2.54 15.99 10.70
CA TRP A 120 2.39 16.53 9.36
C TRP A 120 0.96 16.41 8.82
N VAL A 121 0.68 17.29 7.87
CA VAL A 121 -0.44 17.17 6.95
C VAL A 121 0.12 16.79 5.58
N LEU A 122 -0.33 15.70 5.03
CA LEU A 122 -0.08 15.30 3.64
C LEU A 122 -1.26 15.73 2.79
N ASN A 123 -0.97 16.37 1.66
CA ASN A 123 -2.01 16.78 0.71
C ASN A 123 -1.68 16.26 -0.69
N LYS A 124 -2.64 15.57 -1.32
CA LYS A 124 -2.51 15.07 -2.69
C LYS A 124 -3.88 15.04 -3.35
N ASN A 125 -4.01 15.70 -4.51
CA ASN A 125 -5.25 15.72 -5.29
C ASN A 125 -6.49 16.18 -4.50
N GLY A 126 -6.35 17.18 -3.62
CA GLY A 126 -7.44 17.70 -2.78
C GLY A 126 -7.83 16.80 -1.61
N ARG A 127 -7.08 15.72 -1.34
CA ARG A 127 -7.27 14.87 -0.15
C ARG A 127 -6.15 15.14 0.84
N SER A 128 -6.52 15.35 2.09
CA SER A 128 -5.57 15.55 3.18
C SER A 128 -5.54 14.37 4.14
N ALA A 129 -4.36 14.06 4.67
CA ALA A 129 -4.18 13.06 5.70
C ALA A 129 -3.25 13.61 6.80
N LEU A 130 -3.56 13.34 8.07
CA LEU A 130 -2.69 13.65 9.19
C LEU A 130 -1.71 12.49 9.44
N VAL A 131 -0.43 12.80 9.64
CA VAL A 131 0.62 11.82 9.89
C VAL A 131 1.19 12.00 11.28
N SER A 132 1.30 10.89 12.02
CA SER A 132 2.05 10.82 13.28
C SER A 132 3.21 9.85 13.13
N HIS A 133 4.45 10.35 13.30
CA HIS A 133 5.68 9.57 13.14
C HIS A 133 6.63 9.62 14.35
N GLN A 134 6.34 10.42 15.39
CA GLN A 134 7.28 10.63 16.53
C GLN A 134 7.65 9.32 17.24
N ARG A 135 6.75 8.36 17.30
CA ARG A 135 6.95 7.07 17.99
C ARG A 135 7.25 5.91 17.05
N TRP A 136 7.65 6.16 15.83
CA TRP A 136 7.82 5.14 14.80
C TRP A 136 8.71 3.95 15.22
N LYS A 137 9.69 4.18 16.10
CA LYS A 137 10.68 3.19 16.56
C LYS A 137 10.30 2.55 17.92
N ALA A 138 9.14 2.87 18.48
CA ALA A 138 8.71 2.29 19.75
C ALA A 138 8.62 0.76 19.66
N ALA A 139 9.02 0.08 20.74
CA ALA A 139 8.93 -1.38 20.81
C ALA A 139 7.48 -1.86 20.79
N ASN A 140 6.59 -1.11 21.43
CA ASN A 140 5.16 -1.39 21.49
C ASN A 140 4.34 -0.19 21.05
N HIS A 141 3.42 -0.42 20.12
CA HIS A 141 2.44 0.57 19.66
C HIS A 141 1.08 0.25 20.26
N GLY A 142 0.77 0.95 21.39
CA GLY A 142 -0.52 0.87 22.07
C GLY A 142 -1.58 1.79 21.46
N VAL A 143 -2.71 1.91 22.15
CA VAL A 143 -3.87 2.70 21.69
C VAL A 143 -3.67 4.20 21.92
N GLU A 144 -2.89 4.60 22.94
CA GLU A 144 -2.75 6.02 23.35
C GLU A 144 -2.29 6.96 22.20
N PRO A 145 -1.21 6.67 21.46
CA PRO A 145 -0.81 7.55 20.36
C PRO A 145 -1.86 7.64 19.24
N LEU A 146 -2.65 6.57 19.07
CA LEU A 146 -3.74 6.55 18.08
C LEU A 146 -4.94 7.39 18.55
N ARG A 147 -5.18 7.48 19.87
CA ARG A 147 -6.19 8.39 20.44
C ARG A 147 -5.82 9.84 20.22
N GLU A 148 -4.55 10.18 20.42
CA GLU A 148 -4.03 11.53 20.14
C GLU A 148 -4.23 11.90 18.67
N LEU A 149 -3.89 10.99 17.76
CA LEU A 149 -4.12 11.18 16.32
C LEU A 149 -5.60 11.27 15.96
N ALA A 150 -6.47 10.46 16.58
CA ALA A 150 -7.92 10.53 16.39
C ALA A 150 -8.50 11.86 16.86
N ALA A 151 -8.01 12.38 18.01
CA ALA A 151 -8.42 13.70 18.51
C ALA A 151 -7.94 14.83 17.58
N ALA A 152 -6.73 14.71 17.01
CA ALA A 152 -6.24 15.64 16.00
C ALA A 152 -7.12 15.62 14.73
N LEU A 153 -7.52 14.43 14.26
CA LEU A 153 -8.44 14.28 13.13
C LEU A 153 -9.80 14.94 13.42
N ALA A 154 -10.34 14.72 14.60
CA ALA A 154 -11.62 15.32 15.01
C ALA A 154 -11.53 16.86 15.10
N SER A 155 -10.40 17.41 15.57
CA SER A 155 -10.18 18.86 15.62
C SER A 155 -9.95 19.48 14.23
N ALA A 156 -9.41 18.69 13.30
CA ALA A 156 -9.19 19.07 11.90
C ALA A 156 -10.41 18.79 11.00
N ALA A 157 -11.54 18.34 11.54
CA ALA A 157 -12.75 17.99 10.78
C ALA A 157 -13.37 19.18 10.00
N GLY A 158 -12.90 20.41 10.21
CA GLY A 158 -13.18 21.56 9.34
C GLY A 158 -12.23 21.73 8.15
N SER A 159 -11.13 20.99 8.11
CA SER A 159 -10.21 20.87 6.97
C SER A 159 -10.38 19.48 6.36
N ASP A 160 -10.21 19.33 5.04
CA ASP A 160 -10.42 18.08 4.28
C ASP A 160 -9.58 16.84 4.72
N ALA A 161 -9.11 16.80 5.98
CA ALA A 161 -8.32 15.73 6.55
C ALA A 161 -9.22 14.53 6.91
N GLY A 162 -9.48 13.67 5.93
CA GLY A 162 -10.36 12.50 6.09
C GLY A 162 -9.68 11.24 6.66
N GLN A 163 -8.35 11.20 6.83
CA GLN A 163 -7.63 10.00 7.23
C GLN A 163 -6.39 10.32 8.08
N GLY A 164 -6.15 9.46 9.10
CA GLY A 164 -4.89 9.44 9.86
C GLY A 164 -3.92 8.39 9.35
N LEU A 165 -2.64 8.72 9.31
CA LEU A 165 -1.54 7.80 9.04
C LEU A 165 -0.65 7.72 10.28
N TYR A 166 -0.59 6.55 10.89
CA TYR A 166 0.28 6.29 12.02
C TYR A 166 1.48 5.44 11.57
N ILE A 167 2.68 5.97 11.73
CA ILE A 167 3.91 5.32 11.30
C ILE A 167 4.47 4.45 12.43
N ALA A 168 4.65 3.14 12.15
CA ALA A 168 5.14 2.17 13.12
C ALA A 168 6.12 1.21 12.46
N LEU A 169 7.36 1.13 12.96
CA LEU A 169 8.34 0.16 12.48
C LEU A 169 7.95 -1.26 12.93
N ASN A 170 7.55 -1.39 14.20
CA ASN A 170 7.14 -2.65 14.81
C ASN A 170 5.63 -2.89 14.67
N ALA A 171 5.23 -4.15 14.81
CA ALA A 171 3.82 -4.52 14.73
C ALA A 171 3.00 -3.87 15.86
N PRO A 172 1.86 -3.24 15.55
CA PRO A 172 0.97 -2.70 16.56
C PRO A 172 0.22 -3.82 17.30
N SER A 173 -0.19 -3.53 18.54
CA SER A 173 -1.04 -4.43 19.32
C SER A 173 -2.40 -4.66 18.63
N ASP A 174 -3.08 -5.77 18.97
CA ASP A 174 -4.41 -6.05 18.41
C ASP A 174 -5.43 -4.97 18.77
N ALA A 175 -5.36 -4.45 20.01
CA ALA A 175 -6.19 -3.34 20.44
C ALA A 175 -5.92 -2.06 19.61
N ALA A 176 -4.66 -1.78 19.30
CA ALA A 176 -4.27 -0.64 18.46
C ALA A 176 -4.81 -0.81 17.03
N ARG A 177 -4.72 -2.01 16.44
CA ARG A 177 -5.28 -2.31 15.11
C ARG A 177 -6.80 -2.12 15.07
N GLN A 178 -7.51 -2.64 16.07
CA GLN A 178 -8.97 -2.49 16.16
C GLN A 178 -9.39 -1.03 16.34
N PHE A 179 -8.67 -0.27 17.17
CA PHE A 179 -8.92 1.14 17.37
C PHE A 179 -8.70 1.94 16.07
N ALA A 180 -7.59 1.71 15.39
CA ALA A 180 -7.25 2.36 14.14
C ALA A 180 -8.33 2.13 13.06
N ALA A 181 -8.80 0.88 12.92
CA ALA A 181 -9.84 0.52 11.95
C ALA A 181 -11.18 1.24 12.21
N LYS A 182 -11.52 1.52 13.49
CA LYS A 182 -12.74 2.23 13.87
C LYS A 182 -12.65 3.75 13.69
N ASN A 183 -11.45 4.32 13.65
CA ASN A 183 -11.23 5.78 13.69
C ASN A 183 -10.61 6.33 12.40
N SER A 184 -10.75 5.64 11.26
CA SER A 184 -10.18 6.07 9.97
C SER A 184 -8.65 6.31 10.02
N ILE A 185 -7.95 5.54 10.86
CA ILE A 185 -6.49 5.60 10.98
C ILE A 185 -5.89 4.38 10.27
N ARG A 186 -4.97 4.62 9.34
CA ARG A 186 -4.15 3.58 8.73
C ARG A 186 -2.81 3.51 9.45
N ILE A 187 -2.45 2.32 9.90
CA ILE A 187 -1.12 2.07 10.47
C ILE A 187 -0.22 1.61 9.34
N VAL A 188 0.84 2.39 9.08
CA VAL A 188 1.88 2.07 8.09
C VAL A 188 2.97 1.31 8.82
N THR A 189 3.10 0.02 8.51
CA THR A 189 4.05 -0.88 9.18
C THR A 189 5.44 -0.85 8.55
N GLY A 190 6.43 -1.43 9.24
CA GLY A 190 7.81 -1.46 8.75
C GLY A 190 7.96 -2.01 7.34
N THR A 191 7.18 -3.02 6.94
CA THR A 191 7.19 -3.57 5.59
C THR A 191 6.71 -2.55 4.54
N GLU A 192 5.63 -1.82 4.84
CA GLU A 192 5.13 -0.75 3.97
C GLU A 192 6.12 0.42 3.91
N LEU A 193 6.74 0.77 5.05
CA LEU A 193 7.80 1.77 5.12
C LEU A 193 9.02 1.38 4.28
N ALA A 194 9.44 0.12 4.35
CA ALA A 194 10.55 -0.40 3.54
C ALA A 194 10.24 -0.32 2.04
N GLN A 195 8.99 -0.51 1.65
CA GLN A 195 8.56 -0.36 0.26
C GLN A 195 8.52 1.12 -0.17
N LEU A 196 7.97 1.99 0.67
CA LEU A 196 7.86 3.43 0.39
C LEU A 196 9.24 4.10 0.34
N MET A 197 10.10 3.79 1.30
CA MET A 197 11.40 4.44 1.48
C MET A 197 12.55 3.70 0.80
N GLY A 198 12.35 2.47 0.32
CA GLY A 198 13.38 1.64 -0.30
C GLY A 198 14.17 2.34 -1.41
N PRO A 199 13.53 3.05 -2.35
CA PRO A 199 14.23 3.82 -3.38
C PRO A 199 15.07 4.96 -2.80
N THR A 200 14.57 5.64 -1.77
CA THR A 200 15.24 6.79 -1.14
C THR A 200 16.45 6.33 -0.30
N ILE A 201 16.33 5.21 0.42
CA ILE A 201 17.41 4.63 1.24
C ILE A 201 18.55 4.14 0.35
N THR A 202 18.26 3.48 -0.76
CA THR A 202 19.26 2.98 -1.70
C THR A 202 20.01 4.14 -2.41
N ALA A 203 19.33 5.21 -2.75
CA ALA A 203 19.94 6.39 -3.34
C ALA A 203 20.90 7.10 -2.36
N GLY A 204 20.51 7.22 -1.07
CA GLY A 204 21.35 7.84 -0.03
C GLY A 204 22.58 7.02 0.36
N SER A 205 22.52 5.68 0.28
CA SER A 205 23.67 4.82 0.57
C SER A 205 24.74 4.84 -0.51
N ASN A 206 24.36 5.05 -1.77
CA ASN A 206 25.30 5.16 -2.89
C ASN A 206 26.06 6.50 -2.90
N GLY A 207 25.45 7.57 -2.39
CA GLY A 207 26.12 8.87 -2.29
C GLY A 207 27.21 8.93 -1.20
N LYS A 208 27.13 8.11 -0.16
CA LYS A 208 28.14 8.03 0.93
C LYS A 208 29.34 7.12 0.62
N ARG A 209 29.30 6.32 -0.44
CA ARG A 209 30.43 5.45 -0.87
C ARG A 209 31.34 6.07 -1.92
N ALA A 210 31.03 7.30 -2.37
CA ALA A 210 31.78 8.00 -3.44
C ALA A 210 32.63 9.17 -2.93
N VAL A 211 32.98 9.18 -1.63
CA VAL A 211 33.95 10.12 -1.04
C VAL A 211 35.03 9.37 -0.32
#